data_da97a6d468f06d3b131a0109e34ca7c1
#
_entry.id   da97a6d468f06d3b131a0109e34ca7c1
#
_cell.length_a   1.000
_cell.length_b   1.000
_cell.length_c   1.000
_cell.angle_alpha   90.00
_cell.angle_beta   90.00
_cell.angle_gamma   90.00
#
_symmetry.space_group_name_H-M   'P 1'
#
loop_
_entity.id
_entity.type
_entity.pdbx_description
1 polymer ?
#
loop_
_entity_poly.entity_id
_entity_poly.type
_entity_poly.pdbx_seq_one_letter_code
_entity_poly.pdbx_strand_id
1 'polypeptide(L)'
;MVYLVTSLFVIPVCLLLNTNHSRTSSYHFYRYRLRYGRLRAAWSVYVNHCLFSQVVVDRFAVFAGKHFHLDIEGYENFRLLESEPKGFIIFSSHIGCYEVAGYSLISKTKRFNALVFGGEKATVMAGRQEVLGHHNIRMIPVKEDMSHLFLVNEALDNNEIMSMPADRIIGSAKSVTSVFMDAEARFPAGPLSVATMKGQDVLAVNVMKTSAKHYKVYVARLSYDKQAPRRQQMQQLADSYVKELERRVRQYPLQWFNFYDFWSR
;
A
#
# COMPACT_ATOMS: atom_id res chain seq x y z
N MET A 1 8.46 -16.14 19.49
CA MET A 1 7.35 -16.57 20.36
C MET A 1 6.01 -15.95 19.93
N VAL A 2 5.88 -14.63 19.82
CA VAL A 2 4.59 -13.97 19.46
C VAL A 2 4.00 -14.50 18.14
N TYR A 3 4.76 -14.58 17.06
CA TYR A 3 4.28 -15.10 15.77
C TYR A 3 3.73 -16.54 15.87
N LEU A 4 4.37 -17.37 16.70
CA LEU A 4 3.91 -18.76 16.89
C LEU A 4 2.57 -18.80 17.63
N VAL A 5 2.44 -18.01 18.69
CA VAL A 5 1.20 -17.91 19.46
C VAL A 5 0.05 -17.38 18.60
N THR A 6 0.27 -16.30 17.85
CA THR A 6 -0.76 -15.75 16.96
C THR A 6 -1.17 -16.75 15.89
N SER A 7 -0.21 -17.42 15.25
CA SER A 7 -0.50 -18.39 14.19
C SER A 7 -1.25 -19.63 14.70
N LEU A 8 -0.86 -20.18 15.85
CA LEU A 8 -1.44 -21.44 16.35
C LEU A 8 -2.77 -21.28 17.10
N PHE A 9 -2.98 -20.13 17.75
CA PHE A 9 -4.16 -19.95 18.61
C PHE A 9 -5.09 -18.84 18.10
N VAL A 10 -4.58 -17.69 17.71
CA VAL A 10 -5.44 -16.54 17.35
C VAL A 10 -6.03 -16.73 15.94
N ILE A 11 -5.19 -17.02 14.95
CA ILE A 11 -5.63 -17.11 13.56
C ILE A 11 -6.65 -18.22 13.32
N PRO A 12 -6.53 -19.46 13.87
CA PRO A 12 -7.56 -20.47 13.71
C PRO A 12 -8.93 -20.02 14.24
N VAL A 13 -8.98 -19.35 15.38
CA VAL A 13 -10.23 -18.80 15.96
C VAL A 13 -10.82 -17.72 15.04
N CYS A 14 -10.01 -16.79 14.57
CA CYS A 14 -10.46 -15.75 13.64
C CYS A 14 -11.03 -16.33 12.34
N LEU A 15 -10.39 -17.35 11.78
CA LEU A 15 -10.86 -18.01 10.57
C LEU A 15 -12.13 -18.83 10.79
N LEU A 16 -12.34 -19.41 11.97
CA LEU A 16 -13.59 -20.11 12.32
C LEU A 16 -14.74 -19.11 12.44
N LEU A 17 -14.54 -18.00 13.12
CA LEU A 17 -15.57 -16.97 13.30
C LEU A 17 -15.94 -16.28 11.96
N ASN A 18 -14.97 -15.99 11.12
CA ASN A 18 -15.12 -15.37 9.78
C ASN A 18 -16.16 -14.23 9.71
N THR A 19 -16.22 -13.40 10.72
CA THR A 19 -17.25 -12.37 10.91
C THR A 19 -17.27 -11.30 9.80
N ASN A 20 -16.13 -11.06 9.16
CA ASN A 20 -15.96 -10.06 8.09
C ASN A 20 -15.79 -10.69 6.70
N HIS A 21 -16.12 -11.97 6.52
CA HIS A 21 -15.95 -12.73 5.27
C HIS A 21 -14.53 -12.77 4.69
N SER A 22 -13.52 -12.39 5.46
CA SER A 22 -12.11 -12.34 5.02
C SER A 22 -11.59 -13.69 4.51
N ARG A 23 -11.97 -14.78 5.18
CA ARG A 23 -11.63 -16.15 4.76
C ARG A 23 -12.18 -16.47 3.38
N THR A 24 -13.45 -16.15 3.14
CA THR A 24 -14.13 -16.44 1.88
C THR A 24 -13.53 -15.64 0.73
N SER A 25 -13.30 -14.34 0.91
CA SER A 25 -12.68 -13.48 -0.10
C SER A 25 -11.27 -13.92 -0.46
N SER A 26 -10.44 -14.23 0.56
CA SER A 26 -9.08 -14.75 0.34
C SER A 26 -9.11 -16.10 -0.37
N TYR A 27 -10.05 -17.01 0.01
CA TYR A 27 -10.19 -18.30 -0.67
C TYR A 27 -10.56 -18.13 -2.15
N HIS A 28 -11.50 -17.23 -2.48
CA HIS A 28 -11.88 -16.93 -3.85
C HIS A 28 -10.69 -16.42 -4.68
N PHE A 29 -9.87 -15.54 -4.10
CA PHE A 29 -8.65 -15.07 -4.75
C PHE A 29 -7.70 -16.22 -5.10
N TYR A 30 -7.35 -17.08 -4.14
CA TYR A 30 -6.44 -18.21 -4.40
C TYR A 30 -7.05 -19.25 -5.34
N ARG A 31 -8.34 -19.51 -5.20
CA ARG A 31 -9.03 -20.55 -5.95
C ARG A 31 -9.29 -20.14 -7.40
N TYR A 32 -9.75 -18.93 -7.63
CA TYR A 32 -10.26 -18.51 -8.93
C TYR A 32 -9.26 -17.60 -9.69
N ARG A 33 -8.53 -16.74 -9.03
CA ARG A 33 -7.55 -15.87 -9.70
C ARG A 33 -6.18 -16.52 -9.86
N LEU A 34 -5.70 -17.20 -8.81
CA LEU A 34 -4.44 -17.95 -8.88
C LEU A 34 -4.62 -19.40 -9.33
N ARG A 35 -5.87 -19.86 -9.52
CA ARG A 35 -6.20 -21.21 -9.99
C ARG A 35 -5.61 -22.33 -9.14
N TYR A 36 -5.46 -22.11 -7.82
CA TYR A 36 -4.96 -23.13 -6.91
C TYR A 36 -6.00 -24.24 -6.69
N GLY A 37 -5.54 -25.48 -6.48
CA GLY A 37 -6.40 -26.57 -6.04
C GLY A 37 -7.05 -26.26 -4.67
N ARG A 38 -8.17 -26.91 -4.34
CA ARG A 38 -8.97 -26.62 -3.12
C ARG A 38 -8.15 -26.63 -1.84
N LEU A 39 -7.32 -27.66 -1.62
CA LEU A 39 -6.50 -27.80 -0.42
C LEU A 39 -5.40 -26.72 -0.35
N ARG A 40 -4.73 -26.45 -1.49
CA ARG A 40 -3.72 -25.38 -1.58
C ARG A 40 -4.34 -24.01 -1.33
N ALA A 41 -5.53 -23.73 -1.88
CA ALA A 41 -6.23 -22.47 -1.64
C ALA A 41 -6.58 -22.30 -0.15
N ALA A 42 -7.13 -23.31 0.51
CA ALA A 42 -7.44 -23.29 1.93
C ALA A 42 -6.19 -23.10 2.80
N TRP A 43 -5.11 -23.79 2.50
CA TRP A 43 -3.83 -23.60 3.20
C TRP A 43 -3.27 -22.20 2.98
N SER A 44 -3.37 -21.68 1.75
CA SER A 44 -2.92 -20.29 1.44
C SER A 44 -3.68 -19.25 2.22
N VAL A 45 -4.99 -19.43 2.46
CA VAL A 45 -5.78 -18.54 3.33
C VAL A 45 -5.20 -18.52 4.75
N TYR A 46 -4.95 -19.66 5.33
CA TYR A 46 -4.36 -19.76 6.68
C TYR A 46 -3.00 -19.05 6.74
N VAL A 47 -2.09 -19.36 5.81
CA VAL A 47 -0.76 -18.74 5.78
C VAL A 47 -0.82 -17.22 5.55
N ASN A 48 -1.73 -16.75 4.67
CA ASN A 48 -1.94 -15.31 4.44
C ASN A 48 -2.34 -14.58 5.72
N HIS A 49 -3.28 -15.13 6.50
CA HIS A 49 -3.70 -14.53 7.78
C HIS A 49 -2.58 -14.59 8.82
N CYS A 50 -1.77 -15.66 8.85
CA CYS A 50 -0.58 -15.72 9.71
C CYS A 50 0.45 -14.64 9.34
N LEU A 51 0.74 -14.46 8.06
CA LEU A 51 1.66 -13.41 7.59
C LEU A 51 1.11 -12.01 7.88
N PHE A 52 -0.20 -11.80 7.70
CA PHE A 52 -0.84 -10.54 8.09
C PHE A 52 -0.63 -10.25 9.57
N SER A 53 -0.88 -11.23 10.45
CA SER A 53 -0.67 -11.05 11.88
C SER A 53 0.79 -10.72 12.23
N GLN A 54 1.76 -11.32 11.53
CA GLN A 54 3.17 -11.00 11.72
C GLN A 54 3.49 -9.56 11.29
N VAL A 55 2.95 -9.11 10.15
CA VAL A 55 3.12 -7.73 9.68
C VAL A 55 2.52 -6.74 10.67
N VAL A 56 1.35 -7.03 11.25
CA VAL A 56 0.75 -6.19 12.29
C VAL A 56 1.64 -6.13 13.54
N VAL A 57 2.18 -7.26 14.00
CA VAL A 57 3.13 -7.29 15.13
C VAL A 57 4.40 -6.51 14.82
N ASP A 58 4.94 -6.65 13.60
CA ASP A 58 6.15 -5.93 13.18
C ASP A 58 5.94 -4.42 13.13
N ARG A 59 4.77 -3.98 12.67
CA ARG A 59 4.38 -2.57 12.70
C ARG A 59 4.48 -1.98 14.12
N PHE A 60 3.92 -2.66 15.11
CA PHE A 60 4.03 -2.22 16.51
C PHE A 60 5.47 -2.32 17.03
N ALA A 61 6.23 -3.33 16.61
CA ALA A 61 7.62 -3.48 17.00
C ALA A 61 8.50 -2.34 16.46
N VAL A 62 8.25 -1.85 15.23
CA VAL A 62 8.92 -0.67 14.66
C VAL A 62 8.62 0.58 15.48
N PHE A 63 7.35 0.78 15.88
CA PHE A 63 6.99 1.91 16.77
C PHE A 63 7.67 1.81 18.15
N ALA A 64 7.97 0.59 18.61
CA ALA A 64 8.75 0.34 19.82
C ALA A 64 10.28 0.40 19.60
N GLY A 65 10.74 0.93 18.46
CA GLY A 65 12.16 1.13 18.17
C GLY A 65 12.88 -0.09 17.59
N LYS A 66 12.16 -1.16 17.21
CA LYS A 66 12.80 -2.31 16.58
C LYS A 66 13.14 -2.01 15.11
N HIS A 67 14.38 -2.31 14.73
CA HIS A 67 14.85 -2.20 13.36
C HIS A 67 14.78 -3.55 12.62
N PHE A 68 14.42 -3.49 11.35
CA PHE A 68 14.46 -4.62 10.42
C PHE A 68 15.54 -4.39 9.37
N HIS A 69 16.13 -5.45 8.87
CA HIS A 69 17.02 -5.38 7.72
C HIS A 69 16.19 -5.14 6.45
N LEU A 70 16.60 -4.14 5.69
CA LEU A 70 15.91 -3.71 4.48
C LEU A 70 16.82 -3.87 3.27
N ASP A 71 16.35 -4.60 2.26
CA ASP A 71 16.96 -4.67 0.94
C ASP A 71 16.08 -3.89 -0.02
N ILE A 72 16.64 -2.89 -0.73
CA ILE A 72 15.86 -1.99 -1.58
C ILE A 72 16.25 -2.19 -3.04
N GLU A 73 15.32 -2.70 -3.83
CA GLU A 73 15.44 -2.83 -5.29
C GLU A 73 14.80 -1.61 -5.95
N GLY A 74 15.54 -0.95 -6.85
CA GLY A 74 15.09 0.25 -7.56
C GLY A 74 15.26 1.53 -6.76
N TYR A 75 16.14 1.57 -5.75
CA TYR A 75 16.39 2.76 -4.93
C TYR A 75 16.87 3.96 -5.75
N GLU A 76 17.54 3.72 -6.86
CA GLU A 76 17.97 4.73 -7.83
C GLU A 76 16.79 5.56 -8.36
N ASN A 77 15.61 4.97 -8.54
CA ASN A 77 14.40 5.69 -8.97
C ASN A 77 13.97 6.73 -7.93
N PHE A 78 14.04 6.37 -6.64
CA PHE A 78 13.75 7.29 -5.55
C PHE A 78 14.77 8.42 -5.48
N ARG A 79 16.06 8.08 -5.54
CA ARG A 79 17.15 9.06 -5.47
C ARG A 79 17.12 10.05 -6.64
N LEU A 80 16.79 9.57 -7.83
CA LEU A 80 16.63 10.43 -9.00
C LEU A 80 15.56 11.50 -8.75
N LEU A 81 14.35 11.09 -8.37
CA LEU A 81 13.25 12.04 -8.11
C LEU A 81 13.47 12.90 -6.87
N GLU A 82 14.17 12.39 -5.86
CA GLU A 82 14.56 13.16 -4.68
C GLU A 82 15.49 14.33 -5.06
N SER A 83 16.42 14.11 -6.01
CA SER A 83 17.39 15.13 -6.46
C SER A 83 16.78 16.19 -7.39
N GLU A 84 15.63 15.90 -8.01
CA GLU A 84 14.93 16.89 -8.85
C GLU A 84 14.31 18.00 -7.98
N PRO A 85 14.18 19.24 -8.49
CA PRO A 85 13.55 20.34 -7.73
C PRO A 85 12.08 20.05 -7.40
N LYS A 86 11.37 19.34 -8.26
CA LYS A 86 9.94 19.06 -8.18
C LYS A 86 9.63 17.94 -7.18
N GLY A 87 8.52 18.03 -6.47
CA GLY A 87 7.96 16.95 -5.67
C GLY A 87 7.48 15.78 -6.52
N PHE A 88 7.21 14.65 -5.90
CA PHE A 88 6.71 13.47 -6.58
C PHE A 88 5.75 12.67 -5.70
N ILE A 89 5.04 11.73 -6.31
CA ILE A 89 4.04 10.91 -5.64
C ILE A 89 4.52 9.46 -5.50
N ILE A 90 4.20 8.85 -4.37
CA ILE A 90 4.38 7.42 -4.13
C ILE A 90 3.02 6.77 -4.02
N PHE A 91 2.73 5.79 -4.87
CA PHE A 91 1.60 4.90 -4.70
C PHE A 91 2.02 3.68 -3.89
N SER A 92 1.34 3.49 -2.78
CA SER A 92 1.44 2.29 -1.94
C SER A 92 0.23 1.38 -2.14
N SER A 93 0.30 0.16 -1.63
CA SER A 93 -0.75 -0.84 -1.70
C SER A 93 -0.81 -1.70 -0.44
N HIS A 94 -1.92 -2.41 -0.23
CA HIS A 94 -2.09 -3.31 0.91
C HIS A 94 -1.48 -4.70 0.65
N ILE A 95 -0.31 -4.71 0.02
CA ILE A 95 0.54 -5.89 -0.10
C ILE A 95 1.77 -5.72 0.79
N GLY A 96 2.09 -6.74 1.58
CA GLY A 96 3.19 -6.68 2.53
C GLY A 96 3.00 -5.62 3.64
N CYS A 97 4.04 -4.86 3.98
CA CYS A 97 4.04 -3.89 5.07
C CYS A 97 4.51 -2.50 4.61
N TYR A 98 3.61 -1.71 4.05
CA TYR A 98 3.95 -0.38 3.55
C TYR A 98 4.42 0.59 4.65
N GLU A 99 4.04 0.39 5.91
CA GLU A 99 4.51 1.24 7.01
C GLU A 99 6.03 1.15 7.21
N VAL A 100 6.63 -0.02 6.94
CA VAL A 100 8.09 -0.18 6.99
C VAL A 100 8.78 0.66 5.91
N ALA A 101 8.11 0.98 4.78
CA ALA A 101 8.66 1.85 3.75
C ALA A 101 8.98 3.25 4.28
N GLY A 102 8.14 3.80 5.17
CA GLY A 102 8.37 5.11 5.80
C GLY A 102 9.68 5.21 6.59
N TYR A 103 10.25 4.07 6.99
CA TYR A 103 11.56 4.03 7.67
C TYR A 103 12.73 3.72 6.72
N SER A 104 12.44 3.31 5.48
CA SER A 104 13.46 2.93 4.50
C SER A 104 13.71 3.98 3.44
N LEU A 105 12.67 4.72 3.06
CA LEU A 105 12.73 5.76 2.03
C LEU A 105 12.71 7.15 2.69
N ILE A 106 13.69 7.39 3.55
CA ILE A 106 13.84 8.69 4.22
C ILE A 106 14.47 9.67 3.22
N SER A 107 13.75 10.73 2.91
CA SER A 107 14.29 11.84 2.14
C SER A 107 15.09 12.77 3.03
N LYS A 108 16.28 13.17 2.55
CA LYS A 108 17.13 14.15 3.21
C LYS A 108 16.78 15.59 2.83
N THR A 109 16.12 15.79 1.70
CA THR A 109 15.89 17.11 1.09
C THR A 109 14.43 17.52 1.06
N LYS A 110 13.50 16.55 1.01
CA LYS A 110 12.07 16.81 0.89
C LYS A 110 11.31 16.28 2.09
N ARG A 111 10.28 17.01 2.54
CA ARG A 111 9.33 16.48 3.52
C ARG A 111 8.53 15.31 2.90
N PHE A 112 8.31 14.28 3.68
CA PHE A 112 7.50 13.12 3.29
C PHE A 112 6.11 13.23 3.92
N ASN A 113 5.06 13.23 3.11
CA ASN A 113 3.68 13.28 3.57
C ASN A 113 3.01 11.95 3.27
N ALA A 114 2.37 11.33 4.25
CA ALA A 114 1.65 10.09 4.11
C ALA A 114 0.15 10.30 4.31
N LEU A 115 -0.64 10.01 3.27
CA LEU A 115 -2.11 9.98 3.39
C LEU A 115 -2.51 8.70 4.13
N VAL A 116 -3.19 8.87 5.26
CA VAL A 116 -3.57 7.75 6.15
C VAL A 116 -5.07 7.71 6.38
N PHE A 117 -5.60 6.53 6.76
CA PHE A 117 -7.00 6.40 7.09
C PHE A 117 -7.37 7.23 8.32
N GLY A 118 -8.40 8.07 8.19
CA GLY A 118 -8.82 9.01 9.24
C GLY A 118 -9.62 8.38 10.39
N GLY A 119 -9.99 7.10 10.30
CA GLY A 119 -10.78 6.39 11.32
C GLY A 119 -9.96 5.74 12.44
N GLU A 120 -8.65 5.93 12.49
CA GLU A 120 -7.82 5.43 13.61
C GLU A 120 -8.08 6.26 14.87
N LYS A 121 -7.98 5.61 16.07
CA LYS A 121 -8.09 6.33 17.34
C LYS A 121 -7.04 7.43 17.46
N ALA A 122 -7.42 8.60 17.94
CA ALA A 122 -6.54 9.77 18.06
C ALA A 122 -5.23 9.49 18.80
N THR A 123 -5.27 8.65 19.85
CA THR A 123 -4.09 8.24 20.62
C THR A 123 -3.08 7.43 19.77
N VAL A 124 -3.58 6.54 18.89
CA VAL A 124 -2.73 5.76 17.99
C VAL A 124 -2.09 6.67 16.93
N MET A 125 -2.89 7.59 16.39
CA MET A 125 -2.41 8.59 15.43
C MET A 125 -1.33 9.51 16.03
N ALA A 126 -1.54 9.99 17.26
CA ALA A 126 -0.58 10.85 17.96
C ALA A 126 0.75 10.12 18.20
N GLY A 127 0.74 8.90 18.71
CA GLY A 127 1.95 8.10 18.90
C GLY A 127 2.71 7.79 17.61
N ARG A 128 1.96 7.51 16.53
CA ARG A 128 2.57 7.33 15.20
C ARG A 128 3.20 8.62 14.67
N GLN A 129 2.52 9.74 14.82
CA GLN A 129 3.03 11.05 14.37
C GLN A 129 4.29 11.44 15.14
N GLU A 130 4.37 11.15 16.44
CA GLU A 130 5.56 11.39 17.25
C GLU A 130 6.77 10.62 16.69
N VAL A 131 6.63 9.31 16.51
CA VAL A 131 7.73 8.45 15.99
C VAL A 131 8.12 8.84 14.56
N LEU A 132 7.15 9.09 13.67
CA LEU A 132 7.39 9.42 12.28
C LEU A 132 7.88 10.86 12.09
N GLY A 133 7.48 11.78 12.97
CA GLY A 133 7.91 13.18 12.94
C GLY A 133 9.43 13.34 13.07
N HIS A 134 10.09 12.50 13.85
CA HIS A 134 11.56 12.46 13.94
C HIS A 134 12.25 12.13 12.61
N HIS A 135 11.53 11.50 11.66
CA HIS A 135 12.03 11.17 10.32
C HIS A 135 11.53 12.13 9.23
N ASN A 136 11.07 13.34 9.60
CA ASN A 136 10.50 14.33 8.67
C ASN A 136 9.27 13.82 7.89
N ILE A 137 8.46 12.94 8.53
CA ILE A 137 7.24 12.38 7.96
C ILE A 137 6.02 13.03 8.61
N ARG A 138 5.15 13.63 7.78
CA ARG A 138 3.86 14.19 8.19
C ARG A 138 2.74 13.24 7.79
N MET A 139 1.87 12.86 8.72
CA MET A 139 0.66 12.11 8.41
C MET A 139 -0.49 13.07 8.11
N ILE A 140 -1.20 12.81 7.00
CA ILE A 140 -2.39 13.54 6.59
C ILE A 140 -3.59 12.59 6.68
N PRO A 141 -4.46 12.71 7.70
CA PRO A 141 -5.63 11.84 7.81
C PRO A 141 -6.68 12.21 6.76
N VAL A 142 -7.21 11.19 6.08
CA VAL A 142 -8.37 11.36 5.18
C VAL A 142 -9.59 11.76 6.01
N LYS A 143 -10.25 12.84 5.61
CA LYS A 143 -11.44 13.38 6.26
C LYS A 143 -12.63 13.35 5.31
N GLU A 144 -13.83 13.19 5.84
CA GLU A 144 -15.09 13.15 5.08
C GLU A 144 -15.38 14.50 4.38
N ASP A 145 -15.00 15.60 5.01
CA ASP A 145 -15.15 16.97 4.48
C ASP A 145 -14.16 17.30 3.35
N MET A 146 -13.34 16.33 2.94
CA MET A 146 -12.32 16.48 1.90
C MET A 146 -11.23 17.52 2.21
N SER A 147 -11.17 18.07 3.43
CA SER A 147 -10.18 19.10 3.82
C SER A 147 -8.73 18.62 3.71
N HIS A 148 -8.48 17.32 3.78
CA HIS A 148 -7.16 16.72 3.54
C HIS A 148 -6.61 17.02 2.14
N LEU A 149 -7.46 17.32 1.14
CA LEU A 149 -7.02 17.67 -0.22
C LEU A 149 -6.27 19.02 -0.26
N PHE A 150 -6.60 19.97 0.62
CA PHE A 150 -5.84 21.21 0.75
C PHE A 150 -4.40 20.93 1.19
N LEU A 151 -4.22 20.03 2.19
CA LEU A 151 -2.90 19.65 2.67
C LEU A 151 -2.10 18.86 1.63
N VAL A 152 -2.77 18.01 0.84
CA VAL A 152 -2.16 17.31 -0.30
C VAL A 152 -1.69 18.30 -1.36
N ASN A 153 -2.51 19.29 -1.71
CA ASN A 153 -2.14 20.34 -2.67
C ASN A 153 -0.99 21.18 -2.15
N GLU A 154 -1.04 21.63 -0.89
CA GLU A 154 0.03 22.38 -0.22
C GLU A 154 1.37 21.62 -0.30
N ALA A 155 1.38 20.33 0.06
CA ALA A 155 2.59 19.51 0.00
C ALA A 155 3.18 19.43 -1.41
N LEU A 156 2.33 19.26 -2.44
CA LEU A 156 2.78 19.21 -3.83
C LEU A 156 3.25 20.57 -4.35
N ASP A 157 2.63 21.68 -3.92
CA ASP A 157 3.06 23.04 -4.28
C ASP A 157 4.40 23.40 -3.62
N ASN A 158 4.67 22.84 -2.44
CA ASN A 158 5.96 22.98 -1.75
C ASN A 158 7.03 21.99 -2.26
N ASN A 159 6.77 21.27 -3.35
CA ASN A 159 7.69 20.27 -3.92
C ASN A 159 8.06 19.13 -2.94
N GLU A 160 7.13 18.75 -2.07
CA GLU A 160 7.29 17.66 -1.11
C GLU A 160 6.92 16.31 -1.71
N ILE A 161 7.24 15.23 -1.01
CA ILE A 161 6.84 13.85 -1.38
C ILE A 161 5.45 13.60 -0.82
N MET A 162 4.56 13.02 -1.63
CA MET A 162 3.21 12.62 -1.22
C MET A 162 3.00 11.12 -1.41
N SER A 163 2.83 10.37 -0.32
CA SER A 163 2.51 8.94 -0.36
C SER A 163 1.02 8.70 -0.16
N MET A 164 0.41 7.92 -1.07
CA MET A 164 -1.02 7.63 -1.08
C MET A 164 -1.27 6.15 -1.39
N PRO A 165 -2.15 5.45 -0.64
CA PRO A 165 -2.63 4.13 -1.05
C PRO A 165 -3.49 4.26 -2.31
N ALA A 166 -3.25 3.38 -3.30
CA ALA A 166 -3.91 3.45 -4.61
C ALA A 166 -4.64 2.16 -5.02
N ASP A 167 -4.75 1.19 -4.11
CA ASP A 167 -5.35 -0.11 -4.41
C ASP A 167 -6.76 -0.31 -3.83
N ARG A 168 -7.24 0.55 -2.91
CA ARG A 168 -8.57 0.40 -2.28
C ARG A 168 -9.46 1.61 -2.52
N ILE A 169 -10.71 1.34 -2.86
CA ILE A 169 -11.75 2.37 -2.94
C ILE A 169 -12.30 2.56 -1.53
N ILE A 170 -12.02 3.72 -0.92
CA ILE A 170 -12.53 4.12 0.39
C ILE A 170 -13.27 5.43 0.21
N GLY A 171 -14.56 5.46 0.56
CA GLY A 171 -15.37 6.67 0.61
C GLY A 171 -15.67 7.37 -0.73
N SER A 172 -14.99 7.02 -1.84
CA SER A 172 -15.18 7.62 -3.16
C SER A 172 -15.88 6.65 -4.11
N ALA A 173 -16.97 7.08 -4.71
CA ALA A 173 -17.62 6.33 -5.79
C ALA A 173 -16.84 6.40 -7.11
N LYS A 174 -15.90 7.35 -7.27
CA LYS A 174 -15.11 7.53 -8.50
C LYS A 174 -13.98 6.53 -8.58
N SER A 175 -13.92 5.81 -9.69
CA SER A 175 -12.91 4.78 -9.94
C SER A 175 -12.49 4.76 -11.40
N VAL A 176 -11.34 4.17 -11.65
CA VAL A 176 -10.84 3.81 -12.98
C VAL A 176 -10.79 2.29 -13.07
N THR A 177 -11.27 1.73 -14.17
CA THR A 177 -11.23 0.28 -14.42
C THR A 177 -9.93 -0.08 -15.11
N SER A 178 -9.28 -1.14 -14.65
CA SER A 178 -8.10 -1.72 -15.29
C SER A 178 -8.13 -3.25 -15.14
N VAL A 179 -7.41 -3.95 -16.01
CA VAL A 179 -7.32 -5.43 -15.95
C VAL A 179 -6.30 -5.83 -14.88
N PHE A 180 -6.76 -6.56 -13.87
CA PHE A 180 -5.96 -7.05 -12.77
C PHE A 180 -6.26 -8.53 -12.53
N MET A 181 -5.21 -9.37 -12.55
CA MET A 181 -5.34 -10.83 -12.37
C MET A 181 -6.35 -11.45 -13.35
N ASP A 182 -6.23 -11.11 -14.61
CA ASP A 182 -7.06 -11.60 -15.73
C ASP A 182 -8.55 -11.21 -15.65
N ALA A 183 -8.90 -10.13 -14.93
CA ALA A 183 -10.27 -9.62 -14.89
C ALA A 183 -10.32 -8.11 -14.67
N GLU A 184 -11.42 -7.49 -15.08
CA GLU A 184 -11.68 -6.09 -14.78
C GLU A 184 -11.79 -5.86 -13.27
N ALA A 185 -11.08 -4.84 -12.79
CA ALA A 185 -11.08 -4.42 -11.41
C ALA A 185 -11.10 -2.88 -11.33
N ARG A 186 -11.67 -2.36 -10.26
CA ARG A 186 -11.83 -0.92 -10.05
C ARG A 186 -10.79 -0.41 -9.06
N PHE A 187 -10.11 0.68 -9.44
CA PHE A 187 -9.10 1.36 -8.63
C PHE A 187 -9.54 2.79 -8.30
N PRO A 188 -9.16 3.36 -7.15
CA PRO A 188 -9.61 4.68 -6.74
C PRO A 188 -9.09 5.76 -7.70
N ALA A 189 -9.99 6.62 -8.19
CA ALA A 189 -9.64 7.72 -9.08
C ALA A 189 -8.89 8.87 -8.36
N GLY A 190 -9.04 9.00 -7.03
CA GLY A 190 -8.45 10.09 -6.26
C GLY A 190 -6.94 10.23 -6.42
N PRO A 191 -6.13 9.21 -6.06
CA PRO A 191 -4.68 9.25 -6.23
C PRO A 191 -4.25 9.51 -7.67
N LEU A 192 -4.90 8.87 -8.64
CA LEU A 192 -4.64 9.05 -10.08
C LEU A 192 -4.93 10.50 -10.52
N SER A 193 -6.04 11.05 -10.06
CA SER A 193 -6.43 12.43 -10.35
C SER A 193 -5.44 13.44 -9.78
N VAL A 194 -4.98 13.25 -8.54
CA VAL A 194 -3.98 14.13 -7.91
C VAL A 194 -2.67 14.11 -8.70
N ALA A 195 -2.19 12.92 -9.06
CA ALA A 195 -0.94 12.77 -9.80
C ALA A 195 -0.99 13.43 -11.19
N THR A 196 -2.06 13.17 -11.95
CA THR A 196 -2.20 13.67 -13.32
C THR A 196 -2.56 15.16 -13.39
N MET A 197 -3.23 15.72 -12.37
CA MET A 197 -3.61 17.14 -12.35
C MET A 197 -2.38 18.06 -12.37
N LYS A 198 -1.30 17.68 -11.70
CA LYS A 198 -0.06 18.46 -11.62
C LYS A 198 1.07 17.87 -12.46
N GLY A 199 0.81 16.84 -13.28
CA GLY A 199 1.81 16.15 -14.09
C GLY A 199 2.98 15.63 -13.26
N GLN A 200 2.68 15.05 -12.08
CA GLN A 200 3.69 14.56 -11.16
C GLN A 200 4.36 13.27 -11.67
N ASP A 201 5.62 13.07 -11.30
CA ASP A 201 6.25 11.76 -11.39
C ASP A 201 5.72 10.85 -10.29
N VAL A 202 5.57 9.57 -10.59
CA VAL A 202 4.95 8.60 -9.68
C VAL A 202 5.83 7.37 -9.53
N LEU A 203 6.07 6.98 -8.28
CA LEU A 203 6.68 5.69 -7.92
C LEU A 203 5.63 4.75 -7.32
N ALA A 204 5.70 3.48 -7.66
CA ALA A 204 5.04 2.43 -6.87
C ALA A 204 6.04 1.86 -5.85
N VAL A 205 5.64 1.82 -4.58
CA VAL A 205 6.47 1.27 -3.50
C VAL A 205 5.73 0.15 -2.80
N ASN A 206 6.35 -1.04 -2.82
CA ASN A 206 5.82 -2.24 -2.18
C ASN A 206 6.89 -2.84 -1.25
N VAL A 207 6.49 -3.28 -0.05
CA VAL A 207 7.41 -3.76 0.98
C VAL A 207 7.03 -5.16 1.42
N MET A 208 7.85 -6.15 1.05
CA MET A 208 7.58 -7.56 1.29
C MET A 208 8.40 -8.11 2.44
N LYS A 209 7.75 -8.82 3.34
CA LYS A 209 8.44 -9.59 4.39
C LYS A 209 9.11 -10.81 3.76
N THR A 210 10.43 -10.93 3.89
CA THR A 210 11.20 -12.06 3.36
C THR A 210 11.62 -13.03 4.46
N SER A 211 11.72 -12.56 5.71
CA SER A 211 11.96 -13.40 6.88
C SER A 211 11.46 -12.70 8.16
N ALA A 212 11.70 -13.30 9.33
CA ALA A 212 11.34 -12.72 10.62
C ALA A 212 12.01 -11.38 10.93
N LYS A 213 13.13 -11.07 10.24
CA LYS A 213 13.94 -9.86 10.49
C LYS A 213 14.24 -9.07 9.21
N HIS A 214 13.82 -9.54 8.05
CA HIS A 214 14.16 -8.95 6.76
C HIS A 214 12.92 -8.59 5.96
N TYR A 215 12.99 -7.43 5.32
CA TYR A 215 12.04 -6.95 4.35
C TYR A 215 12.73 -6.57 3.06
N LYS A 216 12.05 -6.76 1.93
CA LYS A 216 12.49 -6.28 0.63
C LYS A 216 11.55 -5.19 0.16
N VAL A 217 12.12 -4.04 -0.16
CA VAL A 217 11.43 -2.85 -0.68
C VAL A 217 11.61 -2.83 -2.18
N TYR A 218 10.52 -2.65 -2.92
CA TYR A 218 10.53 -2.50 -4.36
C TYR A 218 10.07 -1.10 -4.73
N VAL A 219 10.90 -0.39 -5.48
CA VAL A 219 10.64 0.97 -5.96
C VAL A 219 10.62 0.97 -7.47
N ALA A 220 9.43 1.11 -8.06
CA ALA A 220 9.23 1.10 -9.50
C ALA A 220 8.71 2.44 -9.99
N ARG A 221 9.28 2.99 -11.06
CA ARG A 221 8.76 4.20 -11.71
C ARG A 221 7.53 3.83 -12.53
N LEU A 222 6.44 4.57 -12.33
CA LEU A 222 5.23 4.46 -13.13
C LEU A 222 5.29 5.47 -14.28
N SER A 223 4.72 5.10 -15.41
CA SER A 223 4.74 5.93 -16.61
C SER A 223 3.33 6.24 -17.12
N TYR A 224 3.14 7.45 -17.59
CA TYR A 224 1.97 7.90 -18.35
C TYR A 224 2.39 9.08 -19.23
N ASP A 225 1.69 9.30 -20.32
CA ASP A 225 1.92 10.43 -21.22
C ASP A 225 1.30 11.71 -20.61
N LYS A 226 2.18 12.60 -20.13
CA LYS A 226 1.77 13.88 -19.49
C LYS A 226 1.15 14.88 -20.47
N GLN A 227 1.23 14.64 -21.77
CA GLN A 227 0.65 15.47 -22.83
C GLN A 227 -0.71 14.95 -23.33
N ALA A 228 -1.07 13.71 -22.99
CA ALA A 228 -2.35 13.12 -23.36
C ALA A 228 -3.54 13.83 -22.66
N PRO A 229 -4.75 13.70 -23.17
CA PRO A 229 -5.95 14.16 -22.46
C PRO A 229 -6.02 13.55 -21.06
N ARG A 230 -6.46 14.32 -20.07
CA ARG A 230 -6.43 13.94 -18.64
C ARG A 230 -7.03 12.56 -18.34
N ARG A 231 -8.14 12.22 -18.98
CA ARG A 231 -8.77 10.89 -18.82
C ARG A 231 -7.82 9.76 -19.26
N GLN A 232 -7.11 9.99 -20.35
CA GLN A 232 -6.13 9.04 -20.87
C GLN A 232 -4.91 8.96 -19.96
N GLN A 233 -4.42 10.09 -19.43
CA GLN A 233 -3.35 10.10 -18.43
C GLN A 233 -3.70 9.23 -17.22
N MET A 234 -4.91 9.42 -16.66
CA MET A 234 -5.39 8.64 -15.51
C MET A 234 -5.48 7.14 -15.84
N GLN A 235 -5.95 6.78 -17.04
CA GLN A 235 -6.04 5.38 -17.46
C GLN A 235 -4.65 4.76 -17.61
N GLN A 236 -3.73 5.43 -18.30
CA GLN A 236 -2.36 4.96 -18.48
C GLN A 236 -1.62 4.79 -17.15
N LEU A 237 -1.78 5.75 -16.23
CA LEU A 237 -1.19 5.67 -14.90
C LEU A 237 -1.80 4.52 -14.08
N ALA A 238 -3.11 4.31 -14.18
CA ALA A 238 -3.77 3.17 -13.55
C ALA A 238 -3.23 1.85 -14.07
N ASP A 239 -3.14 1.69 -15.39
CA ASP A 239 -2.64 0.47 -16.03
C ASP A 239 -1.17 0.21 -15.67
N SER A 240 -0.33 1.26 -15.63
CA SER A 240 1.06 1.17 -15.18
C SER A 240 1.18 0.71 -13.73
N TYR A 241 0.35 1.28 -12.83
CA TYR A 241 0.30 0.88 -11.42
C TYR A 241 -0.20 -0.54 -11.23
N VAL A 242 -1.29 -0.90 -11.90
CA VAL A 242 -1.91 -2.23 -11.81
C VAL A 242 -0.96 -3.32 -12.29
N LYS A 243 -0.21 -3.06 -13.37
CA LYS A 243 0.82 -3.98 -13.87
C LYS A 243 1.90 -4.25 -12.82
N GLU A 244 2.37 -3.20 -12.12
CA GLU A 244 3.37 -3.38 -11.06
C GLU A 244 2.78 -4.09 -9.84
N LEU A 245 1.55 -3.72 -9.42
CA LEU A 245 0.84 -4.40 -8.33
C LEU A 245 0.65 -5.89 -8.64
N GLU A 246 0.20 -6.23 -9.84
CA GLU A 246 0.01 -7.61 -10.28
C GLU A 246 1.33 -8.39 -10.23
N ARG A 247 2.42 -7.79 -10.72
CA ARG A 247 3.77 -8.39 -10.64
C ARG A 247 4.12 -8.77 -9.21
N ARG A 248 3.85 -7.89 -8.24
CA ARG A 248 4.15 -8.14 -6.82
C ARG A 248 3.19 -9.17 -6.22
N VAL A 249 1.90 -9.10 -6.54
CA VAL A 249 0.92 -10.07 -6.07
C VAL A 249 1.23 -11.47 -6.59
N ARG A 250 1.63 -11.61 -7.85
CA ARG A 250 2.06 -12.92 -8.40
C ARG A 250 3.36 -13.43 -7.76
N GLN A 251 4.30 -12.55 -7.42
CA GLN A 251 5.56 -12.90 -6.77
C GLN A 251 5.37 -13.25 -5.29
N TYR A 252 4.48 -12.55 -4.58
CA TYR A 252 4.21 -12.70 -3.14
C TYR A 252 2.72 -12.90 -2.85
N PRO A 253 2.07 -13.92 -3.41
CA PRO A 253 0.62 -14.04 -3.36
C PRO A 253 0.07 -14.20 -1.94
N LEU A 254 0.87 -14.72 -1.01
CA LEU A 254 0.50 -14.90 0.40
C LEU A 254 0.58 -13.61 1.22
N GLN A 255 1.09 -12.51 0.64
CA GLN A 255 1.22 -11.22 1.32
C GLN A 255 0.28 -10.13 0.77
N TRP A 256 -0.65 -10.48 -0.12
CA TRP A 256 -1.71 -9.56 -0.51
C TRP A 256 -2.86 -9.66 0.48
N PHE A 257 -2.97 -8.64 1.34
CA PHE A 257 -3.90 -8.61 2.46
C PHE A 257 -5.23 -7.97 2.07
N ASN A 258 -5.83 -8.51 1.00
CA ASN A 258 -7.11 -8.08 0.49
C ASN A 258 -8.22 -9.02 1.01
N PHE A 259 -8.88 -8.61 2.08
CA PHE A 259 -9.85 -9.42 2.80
C PHE A 259 -11.30 -9.11 2.42
N TYR A 260 -11.53 -8.60 1.21
CA TYR A 260 -12.87 -8.37 0.63
C TYR A 260 -12.89 -8.81 -0.83
N ASP A 261 -14.09 -8.92 -1.41
CA ASP A 261 -14.22 -9.29 -2.81
C ASP A 261 -13.85 -8.09 -3.71
N PHE A 262 -12.63 -8.15 -4.25
CA PHE A 262 -12.02 -7.06 -5.00
C PHE A 262 -12.67 -6.84 -6.38
N TRP A 263 -13.24 -7.90 -6.97
CA TRP A 263 -13.80 -7.88 -8.33
C TRP A 263 -15.33 -7.77 -8.37
N SER A 264 -16.02 -7.83 -7.24
CA SER A 264 -17.48 -7.83 -7.16
C SER A 264 -18.12 -6.44 -7.17
N ARG A 265 -17.35 -5.38 -7.32
CA ARG A 265 -17.84 -4.00 -7.18
C ARG A 265 -17.74 -3.20 -8.45
#